data_cb6cd16bc4ff43c48421e9c6c9bb2d01
#
_entry.id   cb6cd16bc4ff43c48421e9c6c9bb2d01
#
_cell.length_a   1.000
_cell.length_b   1.000
_cell.length_c   1.000
_cell.angle_alpha   90.00
_cell.angle_beta   90.00
_cell.angle_gamma   90.00
#
_symmetry.space_group_name_H-M   'P 1'
#
loop_
_entity.id
_entity.type
_entity.pdbx_description
1 polymer ?
#
loop_
_entity_poly.entity_id
_entity_poly.type
_entity_poly.pdbx_seq_one_letter_code
_entity_poly.pdbx_strand_id
1 'polypeptide(L)'
;MTFMHMTARKLAASLFIFAIAVSIDHEAFADDHGGKPQPYEYAVASDMASEALLLDVDSAGSRLVAVGEFGHVLLSDDKGTSWRQAASVPTRNTLVGVTFLDNQTGYAVGHAATILKTEDGGENWTLQYNERNGETPLFAVYFADAQNGIAVGGFSYTFETGNGGETWTQRALVEDSYDDFHLNDVFADNKGNLYIPAEFGTVYKSRDRGQNWQAIETGYDGSFWGGLGLDNGDLLVFGMRGNVWRSSNSGGSWKQVDTGTDQSVSGGTQLEDGRIVLVGLSGTVLVSGDGGKSFTNQPRPDRLSFATAIGKTGDEIVLLGDPGIKPHNLAE
;
A
#
# COMPACT_ATOMS: atom_id res chain seq x y z
N MET A 1 -2.44 -2.01 -53.65
CA MET A 1 -2.31 -3.11 -52.69
C MET A 1 -0.92 -3.03 -52.07
N THR A 2 -0.81 -2.41 -50.94
CA THR A 2 0.44 -2.37 -50.16
C THR A 2 0.04 -2.29 -48.71
N PHE A 3 0.17 -3.38 -48.00
CA PHE A 3 -0.06 -3.48 -46.55
C PHE A 3 1.09 -2.76 -45.83
N MET A 4 0.74 -1.71 -45.12
CA MET A 4 1.66 -1.01 -44.23
C MET A 4 1.59 -1.69 -42.86
N HIS A 5 2.63 -2.43 -42.48
CA HIS A 5 2.84 -2.90 -41.15
C HIS A 5 3.17 -1.73 -40.23
N MET A 6 2.24 -1.35 -39.37
CA MET A 6 2.51 -0.51 -38.22
C MET A 6 3.05 -1.38 -37.09
N THR A 7 4.36 -1.35 -36.92
CA THR A 7 5.01 -1.85 -35.71
C THR A 7 4.72 -0.90 -34.55
N ALA A 8 3.86 -1.33 -33.64
CA ALA A 8 3.62 -0.65 -32.38
C ALA A 8 4.92 -0.72 -31.53
N ARG A 9 5.62 0.38 -31.41
CA ARG A 9 6.62 0.57 -30.37
C ARG A 9 5.87 0.83 -29.06
N LYS A 10 5.71 -0.21 -28.26
CA LYS A 10 5.36 -0.05 -26.85
C LYS A 10 6.54 0.63 -26.15
N LEU A 11 6.43 1.93 -25.89
CA LEU A 11 7.31 2.59 -24.93
C LEU A 11 6.83 2.11 -23.55
N ALA A 12 7.68 1.32 -22.93
CA ALA A 12 7.54 1.00 -21.51
C ALA A 12 7.70 2.30 -20.69
N ALA A 13 6.59 2.86 -20.25
CA ALA A 13 6.58 3.87 -19.20
C ALA A 13 6.57 3.10 -17.87
N SER A 14 7.74 2.56 -17.52
CA SER A 14 7.95 1.84 -16.28
C SER A 14 8.30 2.77 -15.14
N LEU A 15 7.72 2.48 -14.02
CA LEU A 15 8.27 2.60 -12.66
C LEU A 15 8.79 3.97 -12.23
N PHE A 16 7.99 4.71 -11.51
CA PHE A 16 8.45 5.52 -10.40
C PHE A 16 7.58 5.28 -9.17
N ILE A 17 7.55 4.04 -8.70
CA ILE A 17 7.32 3.80 -7.29
C ILE A 17 8.70 3.79 -6.66
N PHE A 18 9.07 4.88 -6.01
CA PHE A 18 10.21 5.05 -5.15
C PHE A 18 11.41 4.13 -5.43
N ALA A 19 12.06 4.30 -6.56
CA ALA A 19 13.41 3.82 -6.77
C ALA A 19 14.34 5.04 -6.81
N ILE A 20 14.68 5.58 -5.62
CA ILE A 20 15.96 6.27 -5.47
C ILE A 20 16.99 5.15 -5.46
N ALA A 21 17.47 4.79 -6.65
CA ALA A 21 18.65 3.96 -6.79
C ALA A 21 19.85 4.75 -6.28
N VAL A 22 20.18 4.58 -5.02
CA VAL A 22 21.55 4.76 -4.57
C VAL A 22 22.31 3.60 -5.22
N SER A 23 23.06 3.87 -6.29
CA SER A 23 24.02 2.94 -6.88
C SER A 23 25.13 2.69 -5.86
N ILE A 24 24.94 1.66 -5.04
CA ILE A 24 26.04 1.02 -4.33
C ILE A 24 26.48 -0.12 -5.25
N ASP A 25 27.70 0.01 -5.82
CA ASP A 25 28.34 -1.08 -6.55
C ASP A 25 28.41 -2.32 -5.64
N HIS A 26 27.51 -3.26 -5.85
CA HIS A 26 27.61 -4.59 -5.28
C HIS A 26 28.45 -5.44 -6.24
N GLU A 27 29.72 -5.59 -5.91
CA GLU A 27 30.49 -6.71 -6.43
C GLU A 27 29.78 -8.01 -6.02
N ALA A 28 29.31 -8.73 -7.03
CA ALA A 28 28.68 -10.04 -6.85
C ALA A 28 29.73 -11.04 -6.38
N PHE A 29 29.79 -11.32 -5.10
CA PHE A 29 30.41 -12.54 -4.60
C PHE A 29 29.42 -13.69 -4.74
N ALA A 30 29.57 -14.48 -5.79
CA ALA A 30 28.97 -15.79 -5.90
C ALA A 30 29.71 -16.74 -4.95
N ASP A 31 29.23 -16.93 -3.75
CA ASP A 31 29.67 -17.99 -2.88
C ASP A 31 28.66 -19.15 -2.91
N ASP A 32 29.03 -20.16 -3.71
CA ASP A 32 28.45 -21.51 -3.63
C ASP A 32 28.99 -22.20 -2.35
N HIS A 33 28.30 -22.00 -1.25
CA HIS A 33 28.52 -22.77 -0.05
C HIS A 33 27.21 -23.40 0.38
N GLY A 34 27.17 -24.75 0.35
CA GLY A 34 26.18 -25.60 1.01
C GLY A 34 26.10 -25.29 2.52
N GLY A 35 25.78 -24.04 2.84
CA GLY A 35 25.63 -23.49 4.18
C GLY A 35 24.26 -23.80 4.75
N LYS A 36 24.22 -24.10 6.07
CA LYS A 36 23.00 -24.11 6.87
C LYS A 36 22.20 -22.85 6.55
N PRO A 37 20.84 -22.91 6.58
CA PRO A 37 20.02 -21.74 6.39
C PRO A 37 20.54 -20.61 7.30
N GLN A 38 20.98 -19.49 6.71
CA GLN A 38 21.39 -18.32 7.49
C GLN A 38 20.19 -17.87 8.34
N PRO A 39 20.39 -17.53 9.60
CA PRO A 39 19.32 -16.98 10.42
C PRO A 39 18.79 -15.72 9.74
N TYR A 40 17.49 -15.44 9.89
CA TYR A 40 16.89 -14.18 9.40
C TYR A 40 17.60 -13.00 10.04
N GLU A 41 17.86 -11.97 9.23
CA GLU A 41 18.37 -10.73 9.76
C GLU A 41 17.20 -9.95 10.36
N TYR A 42 17.32 -9.57 11.61
CA TYR A 42 16.33 -8.73 12.30
C TYR A 42 16.55 -7.26 12.00
N ALA A 43 15.46 -6.49 11.99
CA ALA A 43 15.54 -5.03 11.97
C ALA A 43 16.44 -4.53 13.12
N VAL A 44 17.24 -3.51 12.83
CA VAL A 44 18.18 -2.95 13.80
C VAL A 44 17.55 -1.75 14.49
N ALA A 45 17.72 -1.65 15.80
CA ALA A 45 17.31 -0.46 16.53
C ALA A 45 18.08 0.79 16.03
N SER A 46 17.36 1.87 15.78
CA SER A 46 17.89 3.13 15.28
C SER A 46 17.13 4.32 15.88
N ASP A 47 17.86 5.28 16.40
CA ASP A 47 17.27 6.54 16.89
C ASP A 47 16.67 7.37 15.74
N MET A 48 17.00 7.05 14.49
CA MET A 48 16.52 7.72 13.27
C MET A 48 15.34 7.01 12.61
N ALA A 49 14.82 5.92 13.18
CA ALA A 49 13.79 5.11 12.55
C ALA A 49 12.50 5.89 12.20
N SER A 50 12.17 6.93 12.98
CA SER A 50 11.02 7.82 12.68
C SER A 50 11.29 8.86 11.60
N GLU A 51 12.54 9.00 11.16
CA GLU A 51 12.98 9.87 10.06
C GLU A 51 13.28 9.08 8.79
N ALA A 52 13.23 7.74 8.86
CA ALA A 52 13.40 6.83 7.74
C ALA A 52 12.14 6.81 6.85
N LEU A 53 12.28 6.28 5.63
CA LEU A 53 11.13 6.09 4.73
C LEU A 53 10.10 5.15 5.37
N LEU A 54 8.88 5.67 5.56
CA LEU A 54 7.71 4.92 6.01
C LEU A 54 6.66 4.90 4.91
N LEU A 55 6.08 3.73 4.67
CA LEU A 55 5.24 3.50 3.48
C LEU A 55 3.78 3.28 3.82
N ASP A 56 3.48 2.74 4.99
CA ASP A 56 2.10 2.48 5.39
C ASP A 56 1.91 2.57 6.90
N VAL A 57 0.66 2.73 7.34
CA VAL A 57 0.25 2.81 8.74
C VAL A 57 -1.17 2.29 8.91
N ASP A 58 -1.37 1.50 9.95
CA ASP A 58 -2.71 1.04 10.35
C ASP A 58 -2.88 1.10 11.88
N SER A 59 -4.10 0.89 12.35
CA SER A 59 -4.51 0.99 13.75
C SER A 59 -4.73 -0.38 14.38
N ALA A 60 -3.91 -0.71 15.37
CA ALA A 60 -4.15 -1.83 16.31
C ALA A 60 -4.98 -1.32 17.50
N GLY A 61 -6.27 -1.12 17.31
CA GLY A 61 -7.13 -0.46 18.29
C GLY A 61 -6.77 1.02 18.46
N SER A 62 -6.21 1.41 19.62
CA SER A 62 -5.75 2.79 19.86
C SER A 62 -4.29 3.02 19.49
N ARG A 63 -3.52 1.96 19.24
CA ARG A 63 -2.12 2.03 18.82
C ARG A 63 -2.04 2.23 17.33
N LEU A 64 -1.15 3.11 16.87
CA LEU A 64 -0.75 3.19 15.46
C LEU A 64 0.48 2.34 15.23
N VAL A 65 0.51 1.63 14.10
CA VAL A 65 1.62 0.80 13.68
C VAL A 65 2.02 1.19 12.28
N ALA A 66 3.24 1.71 12.11
CA ALA A 66 3.79 2.14 10.83
C ALA A 66 4.92 1.22 10.38
N VAL A 67 5.03 1.01 9.07
CA VAL A 67 6.05 0.14 8.47
C VAL A 67 6.83 0.86 7.37
N GLY A 68 8.08 0.43 7.13
CA GLY A 68 8.90 1.05 6.10
C GLY A 68 10.22 0.34 5.81
N GLU A 69 11.21 1.11 5.36
CA GLU A 69 12.52 0.61 4.99
C GLU A 69 13.28 -0.03 6.17
N PHE A 70 14.27 -0.86 5.85
CA PHE A 70 15.12 -1.61 6.81
C PHE A 70 14.35 -2.53 7.78
N GLY A 71 13.10 -2.91 7.43
CA GLY A 71 12.23 -3.69 8.31
C GLY A 71 11.72 -2.88 9.52
N HIS A 72 11.78 -1.56 9.46
CA HIS A 72 11.28 -0.72 10.55
C HIS A 72 9.79 -0.92 10.73
N VAL A 73 9.41 -1.22 11.96
CA VAL A 73 8.04 -1.16 12.46
C VAL A 73 8.03 -0.19 13.64
N LEU A 74 7.23 0.86 13.53
CA LEU A 74 7.10 1.91 14.54
C LEU A 74 5.73 1.88 15.19
N LEU A 75 5.70 2.05 16.49
CA LEU A 75 4.52 1.99 17.33
C LEU A 75 4.29 3.35 18.00
N SER A 76 3.05 3.82 17.97
CA SER A 76 2.62 4.98 18.75
C SER A 76 1.41 4.62 19.59
N ASP A 77 1.51 4.80 20.90
CA ASP A 77 0.45 4.58 21.87
C ASP A 77 -0.27 5.89 22.28
N ASP A 78 0.10 7.02 21.63
CA ASP A 78 -0.39 8.37 21.93
C ASP A 78 -0.91 9.11 20.69
N LYS A 79 -1.53 8.35 19.76
CA LYS A 79 -2.12 8.86 18.52
C LYS A 79 -1.12 9.61 17.64
N GLY A 80 0.11 9.06 17.48
CA GLY A 80 1.11 9.59 16.58
C GLY A 80 1.90 10.80 17.16
N THR A 81 1.83 11.07 18.48
CA THR A 81 2.61 12.14 19.11
C THR A 81 4.04 11.70 19.32
N SER A 82 4.27 10.48 19.78
CA SER A 82 5.58 9.87 19.91
C SER A 82 5.61 8.46 19.30
N TRP A 83 6.79 8.03 18.87
CA TRP A 83 7.00 6.77 18.19
C TRP A 83 8.21 6.04 18.74
N ARG A 84 8.14 4.72 18.80
CA ARG A 84 9.23 3.82 19.15
C ARG A 84 9.25 2.62 18.22
N GLN A 85 10.39 1.98 18.05
CA GLN A 85 10.44 0.74 17.27
C GLN A 85 9.78 -0.43 18.03
N ALA A 86 9.24 -1.37 17.27
CA ALA A 86 8.83 -2.70 17.73
C ALA A 86 10.01 -3.46 18.32
N ALA A 87 9.74 -4.35 19.28
CA ALA A 87 10.80 -5.09 19.99
C ALA A 87 11.51 -6.11 19.10
N SER A 88 10.79 -6.76 18.18
CA SER A 88 11.36 -7.82 17.34
C SER A 88 10.67 -7.92 15.98
N VAL A 89 11.44 -7.70 14.91
CA VAL A 89 10.98 -7.80 13.51
C VAL A 89 11.99 -8.64 12.73
N PRO A 90 11.66 -9.87 12.28
CA PRO A 90 12.60 -10.83 11.69
C PRO A 90 12.85 -10.58 10.19
N THR A 91 13.10 -9.34 9.81
CA THR A 91 13.50 -8.94 8.46
C THR A 91 14.19 -7.58 8.46
N ARG A 92 15.01 -7.33 7.43
CA ARG A 92 15.50 -5.99 7.04
C ARG A 92 14.96 -5.56 5.69
N ASN A 93 14.15 -6.40 5.06
CA ASN A 93 13.49 -6.01 3.82
C ASN A 93 12.55 -4.83 4.09
N THR A 94 12.42 -3.95 3.11
CA THR A 94 11.43 -2.89 3.15
C THR A 94 10.04 -3.48 3.28
N LEU A 95 9.30 -3.08 4.31
CA LEU A 95 7.89 -3.38 4.51
C LEU A 95 7.07 -2.29 3.83
N VAL A 96 6.07 -2.69 3.04
CA VAL A 96 5.33 -1.77 2.15
C VAL A 96 3.88 -1.59 2.60
N GLY A 97 3.25 -2.64 3.13
CA GLY A 97 1.87 -2.61 3.59
C GLY A 97 1.70 -3.25 4.97
N VAL A 98 0.76 -2.75 5.75
CA VAL A 98 0.40 -3.27 7.07
C VAL A 98 -1.12 -3.25 7.25
N THR A 99 -1.68 -4.29 7.88
CA THR A 99 -3.11 -4.33 8.23
C THR A 99 -3.32 -5.02 9.57
N PHE A 100 -4.32 -4.57 10.32
CA PHE A 100 -4.74 -5.17 11.58
C PHE A 100 -6.18 -5.63 11.51
N LEU A 101 -6.44 -6.85 12.02
CA LEU A 101 -7.80 -7.36 12.17
C LEU A 101 -8.45 -6.89 13.47
N ASP A 102 -7.63 -6.70 14.48
CA ASP A 102 -8.03 -6.26 15.83
C ASP A 102 -6.84 -5.55 16.51
N ASN A 103 -6.93 -5.31 17.81
CA ASN A 103 -5.86 -4.62 18.56
C ASN A 103 -4.61 -5.49 18.82
N GLN A 104 -4.58 -6.75 18.40
CA GLN A 104 -3.49 -7.70 18.64
C GLN A 104 -2.96 -8.32 17.36
N THR A 105 -3.86 -8.76 16.47
CA THR A 105 -3.51 -9.53 15.28
C THR A 105 -3.35 -8.64 14.07
N GLY A 106 -2.17 -8.63 13.48
CA GLY A 106 -1.86 -7.87 12.27
C GLY A 106 -0.86 -8.57 11.37
N TYR A 107 -0.77 -8.09 10.15
CA TYR A 107 0.12 -8.60 9.11
C TYR A 107 0.84 -7.44 8.43
N ALA A 108 2.10 -7.68 8.04
CA ALA A 108 2.87 -6.74 7.23
C ALA A 108 3.51 -7.47 6.06
N VAL A 109 3.57 -6.80 4.91
CA VAL A 109 4.14 -7.35 3.68
C VAL A 109 5.16 -6.41 3.07
N GLY A 110 6.06 -6.97 2.24
CA GLY A 110 7.08 -6.14 1.62
C GLY A 110 7.94 -6.87 0.60
N HIS A 111 9.15 -6.36 0.40
CA HIS A 111 10.11 -6.87 -0.58
C HIS A 111 10.47 -8.33 -0.32
N ALA A 112 10.93 -9.02 -1.40
CA ALA A 112 11.22 -10.45 -1.40
C ALA A 112 10.02 -11.30 -0.92
N ALA A 113 8.80 -10.91 -1.30
CA ALA A 113 7.53 -11.52 -0.89
C ALA A 113 7.44 -11.76 0.62
N THR A 114 8.03 -10.88 1.43
CA THR A 114 8.01 -10.98 2.88
C THR A 114 6.59 -10.84 3.40
N ILE A 115 6.15 -11.80 4.23
CA ILE A 115 4.89 -11.72 4.98
C ILE A 115 5.19 -11.97 6.45
N LEU A 116 4.87 -11.01 7.30
CA LEU A 116 5.00 -11.06 8.75
C LEU A 116 3.63 -11.09 9.41
N LYS A 117 3.55 -11.73 10.59
CA LYS A 117 2.37 -11.73 11.46
C LYS A 117 2.77 -11.27 12.87
N THR A 118 1.91 -10.49 13.49
CA THR A 118 1.95 -10.19 14.93
C THR A 118 0.68 -10.67 15.61
N GLU A 119 0.78 -10.99 16.92
CA GLU A 119 -0.34 -11.36 17.77
C GLU A 119 -0.34 -10.58 19.09
N ASP A 120 0.42 -9.47 19.14
CA ASP A 120 0.56 -8.61 20.32
C ASP A 120 0.55 -7.10 19.99
N GLY A 121 -0.19 -6.74 18.94
CA GLY A 121 -0.37 -5.36 18.54
C GLY A 121 0.89 -4.73 17.93
N GLY A 122 1.69 -5.53 17.23
CA GLY A 122 2.87 -5.07 16.49
C GLY A 122 4.16 -5.02 17.30
N GLU A 123 4.16 -5.47 18.55
CA GLU A 123 5.36 -5.46 19.40
C GLU A 123 6.39 -6.49 18.94
N ASN A 124 5.94 -7.71 18.65
CA ASN A 124 6.76 -8.79 18.13
C ASN A 124 6.14 -9.37 16.86
N TRP A 125 6.99 -9.65 15.89
CA TRP A 125 6.59 -10.19 14.60
C TRP A 125 7.20 -11.54 14.33
N THR A 126 6.49 -12.40 13.60
CA THR A 126 6.94 -13.70 13.15
C THR A 126 6.90 -13.76 11.63
N LEU A 127 7.92 -14.34 11.01
CA LEU A 127 7.97 -14.53 9.58
C LEU A 127 7.09 -15.70 9.17
N GLN A 128 6.09 -15.45 8.33
CA GLN A 128 5.18 -16.46 7.79
C GLN A 128 5.63 -16.93 6.41
N TYR A 129 6.10 -16.01 5.57
CA TYR A 129 6.59 -16.32 4.23
C TYR A 129 7.69 -15.34 3.79
N ASN A 130 8.61 -15.81 2.96
CA ASN A 130 9.63 -15.01 2.32
C ASN A 130 10.28 -15.78 1.16
N GLU A 131 10.54 -15.11 0.06
CA GLU A 131 11.36 -15.60 -1.04
C GLU A 131 12.81 -15.13 -0.88
N ARG A 132 13.65 -15.92 -0.23
CA ARG A 132 15.01 -15.53 0.21
C ARG A 132 15.90 -14.89 -0.85
N ASN A 133 15.69 -15.18 -2.12
CA ASN A 133 16.41 -14.62 -3.26
C ASN A 133 15.45 -14.00 -4.28
N GLY A 134 14.20 -13.78 -3.88
CA GLY A 134 13.18 -13.17 -4.70
C GLY A 134 13.31 -11.64 -4.73
N GLU A 135 13.03 -11.06 -5.88
CA GLU A 135 13.03 -9.61 -6.05
C GLU A 135 11.61 -9.03 -6.03
N THR A 136 10.60 -9.89 -6.10
CA THR A 136 9.21 -9.46 -6.25
C THR A 136 8.67 -8.90 -4.94
N PRO A 137 8.24 -7.64 -4.90
CA PRO A 137 7.64 -7.05 -3.72
C PRO A 137 6.16 -7.40 -3.63
N LEU A 138 5.66 -7.59 -2.39
CA LEU A 138 4.26 -7.45 -2.04
C LEU A 138 4.00 -6.00 -1.60
N PHE A 139 2.87 -5.43 -2.03
CA PHE A 139 2.53 -4.03 -1.79
C PHE A 139 1.44 -3.86 -0.73
N ALA A 140 0.46 -4.77 -0.70
CA ALA A 140 -0.64 -4.70 0.23
C ALA A 140 -1.08 -6.08 0.71
N VAL A 141 -1.71 -6.12 1.89
CA VAL A 141 -2.30 -7.32 2.48
C VAL A 141 -3.65 -6.97 3.09
N TYR A 142 -4.63 -7.83 2.89
CA TYR A 142 -5.97 -7.66 3.42
C TYR A 142 -6.52 -9.00 3.95
N PHE A 143 -7.26 -8.94 5.04
CA PHE A 143 -7.96 -10.10 5.59
C PHE A 143 -9.47 -9.83 5.61
N ALA A 144 -10.23 -10.70 4.95
CA ALA A 144 -11.69 -10.64 4.94
C ALA A 144 -12.30 -11.14 6.26
N ASP A 145 -11.57 -11.98 6.97
CA ASP A 145 -11.85 -12.48 8.31
C ASP A 145 -10.56 -13.06 8.93
N ALA A 146 -10.64 -13.62 10.13
CA ALA A 146 -9.45 -14.14 10.85
C ALA A 146 -8.73 -15.32 10.14
N GLN A 147 -9.34 -15.93 9.12
CA GLN A 147 -8.78 -17.08 8.41
C GLN A 147 -8.36 -16.75 6.99
N ASN A 148 -9.13 -15.90 6.29
CA ASN A 148 -9.01 -15.68 4.86
C ASN A 148 -8.33 -14.35 4.57
N GLY A 149 -7.12 -14.40 4.02
CA GLY A 149 -6.32 -13.25 3.66
C GLY A 149 -5.75 -13.35 2.25
N ILE A 150 -5.43 -12.19 1.68
CA ILE A 150 -4.78 -12.02 0.39
C ILE A 150 -3.66 -11.00 0.51
N ALA A 151 -2.51 -11.30 -0.08
CA ALA A 151 -1.41 -10.36 -0.27
C ALA A 151 -1.13 -10.20 -1.77
N VAL A 152 -0.95 -8.96 -2.22
CA VAL A 152 -0.80 -8.62 -3.63
C VAL A 152 0.44 -7.78 -3.86
N GLY A 153 0.98 -7.81 -5.07
CA GLY A 153 2.22 -7.08 -5.35
C GLY A 153 2.56 -6.91 -6.82
N GLY A 154 3.85 -6.76 -7.09
CA GLY A 154 4.38 -6.57 -8.44
C GLY A 154 4.13 -7.76 -9.33
N PHE A 155 3.96 -7.51 -10.64
CA PHE A 155 3.87 -8.56 -11.67
C PHE A 155 2.76 -9.59 -11.41
N SER A 156 1.59 -9.13 -10.98
CA SER A 156 0.42 -9.97 -10.63
C SER A 156 0.70 -11.00 -9.52
N TYR A 157 1.74 -10.79 -8.71
CA TYR A 157 2.02 -11.66 -7.55
C TYR A 157 0.89 -11.57 -6.55
N THR A 158 0.32 -12.72 -6.27
CA THR A 158 -0.81 -12.86 -5.34
C THR A 158 -0.61 -14.10 -4.50
N PHE A 159 -0.72 -13.94 -3.19
CA PHE A 159 -0.70 -15.02 -2.21
C PHE A 159 -1.99 -15.03 -1.42
N GLU A 160 -2.53 -16.22 -1.17
CA GLU A 160 -3.75 -16.41 -0.39
C GLU A 160 -3.48 -17.32 0.81
N THR A 161 -4.17 -17.05 1.89
CA THR A 161 -4.26 -17.92 3.06
C THR A 161 -5.71 -18.21 3.40
N GLY A 162 -5.98 -19.42 3.87
CA GLY A 162 -7.28 -19.84 4.41
C GLY A 162 -7.19 -20.31 5.88
N ASN A 163 -6.05 -20.05 6.53
CA ASN A 163 -5.78 -20.51 7.91
C ASN A 163 -5.09 -19.44 8.77
N GLY A 164 -5.42 -18.15 8.54
CA GLY A 164 -4.91 -17.06 9.36
C GLY A 164 -3.40 -16.84 9.18
N GLY A 165 -2.87 -17.09 7.99
CA GLY A 165 -1.47 -16.85 7.65
C GLY A 165 -0.51 -17.95 8.08
N GLU A 166 -0.98 -19.09 8.60
CA GLU A 166 -0.11 -20.23 8.89
C GLU A 166 0.56 -20.79 7.63
N THR A 167 -0.17 -20.74 6.51
CA THR A 167 0.37 -21.08 5.19
C THR A 167 -0.13 -20.09 4.16
N TRP A 168 0.75 -19.74 3.21
CA TRP A 168 0.46 -18.88 2.08
C TRP A 168 0.71 -19.63 0.78
N THR A 169 -0.22 -19.52 -0.16
CA THR A 169 -0.14 -20.19 -1.47
C THR A 169 -0.23 -19.15 -2.56
N GLN A 170 0.73 -19.15 -3.47
CA GLN A 170 0.69 -18.30 -4.66
C GLN A 170 -0.44 -18.75 -5.58
N ARG A 171 -1.23 -17.78 -6.07
CA ARG A 171 -2.33 -18.01 -6.99
C ARG A 171 -2.41 -16.89 -8.03
N ALA A 172 -2.80 -17.23 -9.25
CA ALA A 172 -3.13 -16.20 -10.24
C ALA A 172 -4.45 -15.52 -9.84
N LEU A 173 -4.48 -14.18 -9.90
CA LEU A 173 -5.67 -13.38 -9.58
C LEU A 173 -6.83 -13.69 -10.54
N VAL A 174 -6.51 -13.81 -11.83
CA VAL A 174 -7.45 -14.22 -12.89
C VAL A 174 -6.80 -15.37 -13.65
N GLU A 175 -7.51 -16.50 -13.74
CA GLU A 175 -7.03 -17.67 -14.50
C GLU A 175 -6.89 -17.29 -16.00
N ASP A 176 -5.85 -17.81 -16.62
CA ASP A 176 -5.50 -17.58 -18.03
C ASP A 176 -5.23 -16.09 -18.40
N SER A 177 -5.06 -15.21 -17.43
CA SER A 177 -4.57 -13.86 -17.68
C SER A 177 -3.06 -13.89 -17.93
N TYR A 178 -2.64 -13.18 -18.98
CA TYR A 178 -1.22 -12.93 -19.29
C TYR A 178 -0.77 -11.53 -18.86
N ASP A 179 -1.62 -10.84 -18.08
CA ASP A 179 -1.33 -9.49 -17.62
C ASP A 179 -0.37 -9.56 -16.43
N ASP A 180 0.80 -8.93 -16.56
CA ASP A 180 1.81 -8.79 -15.51
C ASP A 180 1.65 -7.44 -14.80
N PHE A 181 0.40 -7.03 -14.50
CA PHE A 181 0.14 -5.74 -13.87
C PHE A 181 0.62 -5.69 -12.43
N HIS A 182 1.07 -4.53 -12.00
CA HIS A 182 1.27 -4.27 -10.58
C HIS A 182 -0.09 -4.15 -9.90
N LEU A 183 -0.30 -4.96 -8.87
CA LEU A 183 -1.47 -4.95 -7.99
C LEU A 183 -1.10 -4.09 -6.79
N ASN A 184 -1.47 -2.79 -6.83
CA ASN A 184 -0.83 -1.78 -6.00
C ASN A 184 -1.40 -1.67 -4.59
N ASP A 185 -2.66 -2.12 -4.38
CA ASP A 185 -3.34 -2.05 -3.10
C ASP A 185 -4.47 -3.10 -3.05
N VAL A 186 -5.04 -3.35 -1.89
CA VAL A 186 -6.27 -4.13 -1.71
C VAL A 186 -7.12 -3.53 -0.60
N PHE A 187 -8.34 -3.16 -0.91
CA PHE A 187 -9.28 -2.56 0.03
C PHE A 187 -10.69 -3.11 -0.13
N ALA A 188 -11.57 -2.87 0.86
CA ALA A 188 -12.94 -3.34 0.86
C ALA A 188 -13.96 -2.19 0.84
N ASP A 189 -15.16 -2.45 0.32
CA ASP A 189 -16.33 -1.61 0.58
C ASP A 189 -17.05 -2.05 1.88
N ASN A 190 -18.02 -1.26 2.32
CA ASN A 190 -18.81 -1.54 3.51
C ASN A 190 -19.75 -2.77 3.40
N LYS A 191 -19.73 -3.46 2.24
CA LYS A 191 -20.48 -4.72 1.99
C LYS A 191 -19.55 -5.93 1.99
N GLY A 192 -18.23 -5.73 2.14
CA GLY A 192 -17.22 -6.77 2.09
C GLY A 192 -16.82 -7.22 0.68
N ASN A 193 -17.16 -6.44 -0.37
CA ASN A 193 -16.52 -6.65 -1.67
C ASN A 193 -15.10 -6.11 -1.62
N LEU A 194 -14.17 -6.81 -2.27
CA LEU A 194 -12.77 -6.42 -2.34
C LEU A 194 -12.45 -5.77 -3.68
N TYR A 195 -11.49 -4.86 -3.65
CA TYR A 195 -11.02 -4.13 -4.83
C TYR A 195 -9.50 -4.06 -4.82
N ILE A 196 -8.88 -4.25 -5.99
CA ILE A 196 -7.44 -4.11 -6.21
C ILE A 196 -7.23 -3.10 -7.33
N PRO A 197 -6.75 -1.89 -7.03
CA PRO A 197 -6.32 -0.92 -8.04
C PRO A 197 -5.01 -1.39 -8.68
N ALA A 198 -4.93 -1.28 -10.00
CA ALA A 198 -3.83 -1.77 -10.79
C ALA A 198 -3.42 -0.79 -11.89
N GLU A 199 -2.61 -1.24 -12.81
CA GLU A 199 -2.13 -0.48 -13.97
C GLU A 199 -3.20 -0.38 -15.08
N PHE A 200 -2.99 0.55 -16.01
CA PHE A 200 -3.84 0.80 -17.17
C PHE A 200 -5.32 1.04 -16.84
N GLY A 201 -5.57 1.72 -15.70
CA GLY A 201 -6.92 2.04 -15.25
C GLY A 201 -7.76 0.85 -14.85
N THR A 202 -7.13 -0.29 -14.62
CA THR A 202 -7.80 -1.53 -14.20
C THR A 202 -8.06 -1.52 -12.70
N VAL A 203 -9.26 -1.92 -12.30
CA VAL A 203 -9.62 -2.24 -10.92
C VAL A 203 -10.19 -3.65 -10.89
N TYR A 204 -9.51 -4.56 -10.22
CA TYR A 204 -10.09 -5.89 -9.99
C TYR A 204 -11.08 -5.83 -8.84
N LYS A 205 -12.16 -6.59 -8.96
CA LYS A 205 -13.23 -6.68 -7.98
C LYS A 205 -13.57 -8.12 -7.65
N SER A 206 -13.68 -8.43 -6.36
CA SER A 206 -14.24 -9.68 -5.85
C SER A 206 -15.53 -9.42 -5.06
N ARG A 207 -16.52 -10.31 -5.19
CA ARG A 207 -17.79 -10.29 -4.43
C ARG A 207 -17.91 -11.45 -3.44
N ASP A 208 -16.89 -12.27 -3.37
CA ASP A 208 -16.85 -13.53 -2.62
C ASP A 208 -15.58 -13.66 -1.78
N ARG A 209 -15.12 -12.54 -1.22
CA ARG A 209 -13.97 -12.44 -0.29
C ARG A 209 -12.65 -12.90 -0.91
N GLY A 210 -12.43 -12.59 -2.19
CA GLY A 210 -11.19 -12.89 -2.89
C GLY A 210 -11.17 -14.21 -3.64
N GLN A 211 -12.23 -15.01 -3.61
CA GLN A 211 -12.23 -16.32 -4.29
C GLN A 211 -12.25 -16.18 -5.83
N ASN A 212 -13.00 -15.21 -6.34
CA ASN A 212 -13.07 -14.91 -7.77
C ASN A 212 -12.93 -13.41 -8.01
N TRP A 213 -12.22 -13.04 -9.08
CA TRP A 213 -11.94 -11.66 -9.42
C TRP A 213 -12.38 -11.33 -10.84
N GLN A 214 -12.91 -10.13 -11.02
CA GLN A 214 -13.32 -9.57 -12.30
C GLN A 214 -12.54 -8.28 -12.53
N ALA A 215 -11.85 -8.16 -13.66
CA ALA A 215 -11.25 -6.91 -14.11
C ALA A 215 -12.34 -5.92 -14.56
N ILE A 216 -12.22 -4.68 -14.15
CA ILE A 216 -13.08 -3.55 -14.52
C ILE A 216 -12.19 -2.46 -15.06
N GLU A 217 -12.38 -2.08 -16.31
CA GLU A 217 -11.69 -0.96 -16.91
C GLU A 217 -12.43 0.35 -16.60
N THR A 218 -11.73 1.32 -16.05
CA THR A 218 -12.32 2.61 -15.70
C THR A 218 -12.37 3.57 -16.88
N GLY A 219 -11.57 3.32 -17.91
CA GLY A 219 -11.33 4.22 -19.04
C GLY A 219 -10.14 5.16 -18.85
N TYR A 220 -9.41 5.04 -17.73
CA TYR A 220 -8.10 5.66 -17.50
C TYR A 220 -7.00 4.76 -18.07
N ASP A 221 -5.95 5.33 -18.63
CA ASP A 221 -4.82 4.58 -19.22
C ASP A 221 -3.54 4.64 -18.40
N GLY A 222 -3.62 5.17 -17.15
CA GLY A 222 -2.51 5.22 -16.21
C GLY A 222 -2.66 4.22 -15.05
N SER A 223 -1.76 4.33 -14.07
CA SER A 223 -1.70 3.44 -12.92
C SER A 223 -2.43 4.04 -11.72
N PHE A 224 -3.30 3.26 -11.09
CA PHE A 224 -3.83 3.53 -9.76
C PHE A 224 -2.87 2.95 -8.71
N TRP A 225 -2.57 3.73 -7.68
CA TRP A 225 -1.63 3.35 -6.63
C TRP A 225 -2.30 2.93 -5.33
N GLY A 226 -3.54 3.35 -5.12
CA GLY A 226 -4.30 2.99 -3.93
C GLY A 226 -5.78 3.23 -4.09
N GLY A 227 -6.54 2.87 -3.07
CA GLY A 227 -7.98 3.07 -3.02
C GLY A 227 -8.55 3.14 -1.61
N LEU A 228 -9.78 3.62 -1.50
CA LEU A 228 -10.53 3.73 -0.25
C LEU A 228 -11.97 3.29 -0.46
N GLY A 229 -12.46 2.43 0.43
CA GLY A 229 -13.89 2.24 0.66
C GLY A 229 -14.37 3.27 1.68
N LEU A 230 -15.37 4.07 1.31
CA LEU A 230 -15.89 5.13 2.16
C LEU A 230 -17.07 4.65 3.00
N ASP A 231 -17.29 5.26 4.16
CA ASP A 231 -18.40 4.94 5.09
C ASP A 231 -19.78 5.02 4.42
N ASN A 232 -19.94 5.93 3.45
CA ASN A 232 -21.19 6.07 2.69
C ASN A 232 -21.38 4.99 1.60
N GLY A 233 -20.44 4.06 1.46
CA GLY A 233 -20.42 2.97 0.49
C GLY A 233 -19.90 3.33 -0.89
N ASP A 234 -19.42 4.55 -1.09
CA ASP A 234 -18.70 4.95 -2.29
C ASP A 234 -17.25 4.44 -2.25
N LEU A 235 -16.59 4.44 -3.40
CA LEU A 235 -15.22 4.02 -3.55
C LEU A 235 -14.40 5.14 -4.19
N LEU A 236 -13.15 5.25 -3.80
CA LEU A 236 -12.14 6.03 -4.49
C LEU A 236 -11.00 5.13 -4.93
N VAL A 237 -10.43 5.40 -6.11
CA VAL A 237 -9.11 4.92 -6.52
C VAL A 237 -8.31 6.12 -7.00
N PHE A 238 -7.03 6.11 -6.73
CA PHE A 238 -6.17 7.27 -7.00
C PHE A 238 -4.76 6.80 -7.39
N GLY A 239 -4.00 7.69 -8.06
CA GLY A 239 -2.65 7.33 -8.48
C GLY A 239 -1.95 8.43 -9.26
N MET A 240 -1.37 8.05 -10.40
CA MET A 240 -0.49 8.91 -11.18
C MET A 240 -1.16 10.20 -11.64
N ARG A 241 -0.38 11.30 -11.67
CA ARG A 241 -0.76 12.61 -12.27
C ARG A 241 -2.04 13.21 -11.69
N GLY A 242 -2.25 13.08 -10.37
CA GLY A 242 -3.39 13.66 -9.70
C GLY A 242 -4.74 12.98 -10.02
N ASN A 243 -4.70 11.82 -10.67
CA ASN A 243 -5.93 11.13 -11.02
C ASN A 243 -6.58 10.53 -9.77
N VAL A 244 -7.82 10.92 -9.52
CA VAL A 244 -8.74 10.36 -8.54
C VAL A 244 -10.02 9.99 -9.26
N TRP A 245 -10.49 8.78 -9.07
CA TRP A 245 -11.72 8.27 -9.66
C TRP A 245 -12.65 7.77 -8.56
N ARG A 246 -13.94 8.08 -8.69
CA ARG A 246 -14.97 7.74 -7.72
C ARG A 246 -16.03 6.82 -8.34
N SER A 247 -16.45 5.82 -7.58
CA SER A 247 -17.61 5.00 -7.88
C SER A 247 -18.65 5.12 -6.77
N SER A 248 -19.93 5.29 -7.14
CA SER A 248 -21.07 5.30 -6.20
C SER A 248 -21.98 4.09 -6.38
N ASN A 249 -21.51 3.05 -7.09
CA ASN A 249 -22.29 1.86 -7.37
C ASN A 249 -21.45 0.57 -7.20
N SER A 250 -20.65 0.56 -6.15
CA SER A 250 -19.78 -0.58 -5.80
C SER A 250 -18.88 -1.00 -6.97
N GLY A 251 -18.20 -0.05 -7.62
CA GLY A 251 -17.26 -0.30 -8.71
C GLY A 251 -17.90 -0.65 -10.05
N GLY A 252 -19.24 -0.53 -10.20
CA GLY A 252 -19.91 -0.82 -11.47
C GLY A 252 -19.65 0.21 -12.57
N SER A 253 -19.32 1.44 -12.19
CA SER A 253 -18.82 2.51 -13.07
C SER A 253 -18.00 3.52 -12.27
N TRP A 254 -17.09 4.19 -12.95
CA TRP A 254 -16.16 5.11 -12.35
C TRP A 254 -16.23 6.48 -13.05
N LYS A 255 -16.02 7.54 -12.30
CA LYS A 255 -15.96 8.91 -12.81
C LYS A 255 -14.72 9.59 -12.25
N GLN A 256 -13.96 10.24 -13.11
CA GLN A 256 -12.84 11.06 -12.70
C GLN A 256 -13.33 12.25 -11.86
N VAL A 257 -12.59 12.56 -10.81
CA VAL A 257 -12.80 13.72 -9.94
C VAL A 257 -11.66 14.72 -10.19
N ASP A 258 -11.98 15.98 -10.41
CA ASP A 258 -10.98 17.04 -10.53
C ASP A 258 -10.34 17.30 -9.17
N THR A 259 -9.03 17.24 -9.11
CA THR A 259 -8.22 17.42 -7.89
C THR A 259 -7.48 18.75 -7.87
N GLY A 260 -7.45 19.48 -8.99
CA GLY A 260 -6.68 20.72 -9.13
C GLY A 260 -5.15 20.51 -9.05
N THR A 261 -4.65 19.30 -9.25
CA THR A 261 -3.22 18.98 -9.27
C THR A 261 -2.88 17.94 -10.31
N ASP A 262 -1.65 17.97 -10.81
CA ASP A 262 -1.03 16.95 -11.65
C ASP A 262 -0.02 16.07 -10.89
N GLN A 263 0.13 16.30 -9.58
CA GLN A 263 1.02 15.53 -8.73
C GLN A 263 0.37 14.19 -8.37
N SER A 264 1.14 13.11 -8.40
CA SER A 264 0.63 11.77 -8.08
C SER A 264 0.16 11.67 -6.62
N VAL A 265 -0.94 10.94 -6.44
CA VAL A 265 -1.57 10.64 -5.14
C VAL A 265 -1.19 9.22 -4.76
N SER A 266 -0.58 9.05 -3.59
CA SER A 266 0.01 7.79 -3.13
C SER A 266 -0.81 7.07 -2.07
N GLY A 267 -1.54 7.82 -1.23
CA GLY A 267 -2.32 7.23 -0.14
C GLY A 267 -3.35 8.20 0.40
N GLY A 268 -4.07 7.76 1.41
CA GLY A 268 -5.07 8.60 2.05
C GLY A 268 -5.89 7.87 3.10
N THR A 269 -6.78 8.62 3.74
CA THR A 269 -7.65 8.12 4.81
C THR A 269 -8.98 8.86 4.81
N GLN A 270 -10.02 8.22 5.35
CA GLN A 270 -11.23 8.90 5.79
C GLN A 270 -11.13 9.18 7.28
N LEU A 271 -11.33 10.43 7.67
CA LEU A 271 -11.30 10.87 9.07
C LEU A 271 -12.62 10.51 9.79
N GLU A 272 -12.58 10.48 11.12
CA GLU A 272 -13.78 10.19 11.96
C GLU A 272 -14.96 11.15 11.70
N ASP A 273 -14.71 12.38 11.25
CA ASP A 273 -15.73 13.36 10.89
C ASP A 273 -16.28 13.20 9.46
N GLY A 274 -15.79 12.20 8.73
CA GLY A 274 -16.20 11.86 7.37
C GLY A 274 -15.43 12.59 6.27
N ARG A 275 -14.55 13.55 6.61
CA ARG A 275 -13.62 14.14 5.62
C ARG A 275 -12.68 13.07 5.07
N ILE A 276 -12.29 13.26 3.82
CA ILE A 276 -11.31 12.41 3.16
C ILE A 276 -10.05 13.23 2.94
N VAL A 277 -8.92 12.68 3.31
CA VAL A 277 -7.60 13.26 3.05
C VAL A 277 -6.82 12.31 2.15
N LEU A 278 -6.36 12.80 1.01
CA LEU A 278 -5.44 12.10 0.13
C LEU A 278 -4.11 12.86 0.12
N VAL A 279 -3.02 12.11 0.07
CA VAL A 279 -1.66 12.67 0.08
C VAL A 279 -0.84 12.09 -1.06
N GLY A 280 0.30 12.75 -1.37
CA GLY A 280 1.11 12.28 -2.48
C GLY A 280 2.43 13.01 -2.63
N LEU A 281 2.91 13.03 -3.86
CA LEU A 281 4.20 13.59 -4.20
C LEU A 281 4.18 15.13 -4.14
N SER A 282 5.37 15.72 -3.96
CA SER A 282 5.59 17.17 -4.00
C SER A 282 4.70 17.98 -3.05
N GLY A 283 4.41 17.44 -1.88
CA GLY A 283 3.62 18.10 -0.85
C GLY A 283 2.11 18.07 -1.10
N THR A 284 1.62 17.21 -1.96
CA THR A 284 0.19 17.09 -2.27
C THR A 284 -0.60 16.70 -1.02
N VAL A 285 -1.59 17.51 -0.67
CA VAL A 285 -2.64 17.23 0.31
C VAL A 285 -3.97 17.65 -0.30
N LEU A 286 -4.88 16.71 -0.48
CA LEU A 286 -6.21 16.91 -1.03
C LEU A 286 -7.23 16.63 0.05
N VAL A 287 -8.17 17.53 0.27
CA VAL A 287 -9.21 17.39 1.30
C VAL A 287 -10.59 17.44 0.66
N SER A 288 -11.43 16.48 0.97
CA SER A 288 -12.84 16.44 0.57
C SER A 288 -13.76 16.41 1.79
N GLY A 289 -14.74 17.29 1.81
CA GLY A 289 -15.83 17.31 2.81
C GLY A 289 -17.17 16.83 2.27
N ASP A 290 -17.23 16.33 1.03
CA ASP A 290 -18.48 16.00 0.34
C ASP A 290 -18.57 14.52 -0.14
N GLY A 291 -17.76 13.65 0.48
CA GLY A 291 -17.70 12.22 0.17
C GLY A 291 -16.96 11.94 -1.13
N GLY A 292 -15.88 12.66 -1.39
CA GLY A 292 -14.99 12.46 -2.54
C GLY A 292 -15.57 12.92 -3.87
N LYS A 293 -16.59 13.79 -3.87
CA LYS A 293 -17.16 14.37 -5.10
C LYS A 293 -16.33 15.53 -5.63
N SER A 294 -15.67 16.24 -4.74
CA SER A 294 -14.69 17.28 -5.05
C SER A 294 -13.57 17.29 -4.02
N PHE A 295 -12.43 17.83 -4.40
CA PHE A 295 -11.26 17.98 -3.53
C PHE A 295 -10.77 19.44 -3.57
N THR A 296 -10.35 19.92 -2.39
CA THR A 296 -9.56 21.14 -2.28
C THR A 296 -8.09 20.75 -2.17
N ASN A 297 -7.27 21.28 -3.07
CA ASN A 297 -5.83 21.08 -3.05
C ASN A 297 -5.19 22.08 -2.07
N GLN A 298 -4.53 21.56 -1.05
CA GLN A 298 -3.84 22.32 0.02
C GLN A 298 -2.34 21.91 0.04
N PRO A 299 -1.56 22.27 -1.00
CA PRO A 299 -0.20 21.78 -1.12
C PRO A 299 0.69 22.32 0.01
N ARG A 300 1.47 21.44 0.63
CA ARG A 300 2.44 21.81 1.67
C ARG A 300 3.57 22.68 1.10
N PRO A 301 3.95 23.76 1.81
CA PRO A 301 5.02 24.65 1.34
C PRO A 301 6.38 23.97 1.21
N ASP A 302 6.66 22.97 2.06
CA ASP A 302 7.92 22.20 2.07
C ASP A 302 8.07 21.26 0.89
N ARG A 303 6.96 20.94 0.18
CA ARG A 303 6.89 20.04 -0.98
C ARG A 303 7.44 18.64 -0.72
N LEU A 304 7.46 18.18 0.53
CA LEU A 304 7.85 16.83 0.89
C LEU A 304 6.82 15.82 0.38
N SER A 305 7.29 14.63 0.00
CA SER A 305 6.44 13.55 -0.52
C SER A 305 6.03 12.59 0.59
N PHE A 306 4.75 12.22 0.59
CA PHE A 306 4.20 11.31 1.60
C PHE A 306 3.56 10.10 0.92
N ALA A 307 3.72 8.93 1.52
CA ALA A 307 3.14 7.68 1.05
C ALA A 307 1.69 7.54 1.53
N THR A 308 1.43 7.87 2.79
CA THR A 308 0.11 7.71 3.41
C THR A 308 -0.15 8.74 4.51
N ALA A 309 -1.37 8.78 5.00
CA ALA A 309 -1.80 9.64 6.10
C ALA A 309 -2.77 8.89 7.02
N ILE A 310 -2.77 9.26 8.31
CA ILE A 310 -3.75 8.77 9.27
C ILE A 310 -4.28 9.92 10.14
N GLY A 311 -5.57 9.85 10.48
CA GLY A 311 -6.21 10.84 11.36
C GLY A 311 -5.68 10.76 12.78
N LYS A 312 -5.54 11.93 13.43
CA LYS A 312 -5.17 12.04 14.84
C LYS A 312 -6.35 12.50 15.68
N THR A 313 -6.69 13.77 15.63
CA THR A 313 -7.88 14.36 16.27
C THR A 313 -8.28 15.66 15.56
N GLY A 314 -9.55 15.82 15.19
CA GLY A 314 -10.04 17.03 14.53
C GLY A 314 -9.33 17.31 13.22
N ASP A 315 -8.59 18.44 13.15
CA ASP A 315 -7.81 18.84 11.97
C ASP A 315 -6.39 18.29 11.95
N GLU A 316 -5.96 17.63 13.02
CA GLU A 316 -4.61 17.07 13.09
C GLU A 316 -4.56 15.69 12.42
N ILE A 317 -3.58 15.49 11.56
CA ILE A 317 -3.24 14.23 10.91
C ILE A 317 -1.74 13.94 11.05
N VAL A 318 -1.38 12.70 10.87
CA VAL A 318 0.01 12.24 10.76
C VAL A 318 0.28 11.83 9.32
N LEU A 319 1.33 12.36 8.73
CA LEU A 319 1.81 12.04 7.39
C LEU A 319 3.05 11.15 7.50
N LEU A 320 3.11 10.11 6.67
CA LEU A 320 4.24 9.18 6.60
C LEU A 320 4.75 9.11 5.16
N GLY A 321 6.07 9.08 4.99
CA GLY A 321 6.68 9.04 3.67
C GLY A 321 8.20 9.14 3.70
N ASP A 322 8.77 9.68 2.63
CA ASP A 322 10.21 9.87 2.47
C ASP A 322 10.87 10.66 3.63
N PRO A 323 10.25 11.73 4.18
CA PRO A 323 10.84 12.46 5.30
C PRO A 323 10.57 11.82 6.68
N GLY A 324 10.10 10.58 6.74
CA GLY A 324 9.61 9.93 7.95
C GLY A 324 8.23 10.43 8.36
N ILE A 325 8.03 10.58 9.67
CA ILE A 325 6.76 10.99 10.27
C ILE A 325 6.70 12.50 10.41
N LYS A 326 5.61 13.12 9.93
CA LYS A 326 5.37 14.55 10.05
C LYS A 326 3.94 14.82 10.52
N PRO A 327 3.73 15.66 11.54
CA PRO A 327 2.39 16.18 11.85
C PRO A 327 1.95 17.17 10.77
N HIS A 328 0.64 17.27 10.56
CA HIS A 328 0.04 18.28 9.68
C HIS A 328 -1.31 18.69 10.23
N ASN A 329 -1.65 19.98 10.07
CA ASN A 329 -2.94 20.54 10.46
C ASN A 329 -3.69 20.99 9.21
N LEU A 330 -4.88 20.44 8.98
CA LEU A 330 -5.71 20.71 7.81
C LEU A 330 -6.35 22.11 7.83
N ALA A 331 -6.29 22.83 8.96
CA ALA A 331 -6.80 24.20 9.10
C ALA A 331 -5.75 25.28 8.69
N GLU A 332 -4.50 24.89 8.45
CA GLU A 332 -3.40 25.76 7.99
C GLU A 332 -3.34 25.77 6.45
#